data_439811f7d39b7d1e1b03554bd34d419a
#
_entry.id   439811f7d39b7d1e1b03554bd34d419a
#
_cell.length_a   1.000
_cell.length_b   1.000
_cell.length_c   1.000
_cell.angle_alpha   90.00
_cell.angle_beta   90.00
_cell.angle_gamma   90.00
#
_symmetry.space_group_name_H-M   'P 1'
#
loop_
_entity.id
_entity.type
_entity.pdbx_description
1 polymer ?
#
loop_
_entity_poly.entity_id
_entity_poly.type
_entity_poly.pdbx_seq_one_letter_code
_entity_poly.pdbx_strand_id
1 'polypeptide(L)'
;MNTILLKVQKYLDNVSKNPVQLDKQLVQEFGEACKNALLKQFEEIRRDKFEVRMSNAGRPLCQLQMEAKGIKGEGQPYNVKMRNTFGDIIEALAIFVMKSSGIKVTNEQKKVKYNFNGDSIEGRQDVEIDGKIWDIKS
;
A
#
# COMPACT_ATOMS: atom_id res chain seq x y z
N MET A 1 5.04 -4.00 25.38
CA MET A 1 5.15 -4.75 24.10
C MET A 1 3.89 -4.55 23.28
N ASN A 2 4.01 -4.29 21.99
CA ASN A 2 2.84 -4.02 21.16
C ASN A 2 1.97 -5.29 21.02
N THR A 3 0.71 -5.21 21.44
CA THR A 3 -0.25 -6.34 21.40
C THR A 3 -0.40 -6.95 19.99
N ILE A 4 -0.26 -6.13 18.95
CA ILE A 4 -0.32 -6.55 17.54
C ILE A 4 0.86 -7.50 17.24
N LEU A 5 2.08 -7.10 17.58
CA LEU A 5 3.27 -7.93 17.37
C LEU A 5 3.18 -9.28 18.09
N LEU A 6 2.68 -9.28 19.33
CA LEU A 6 2.48 -10.53 20.07
C LEU A 6 1.48 -11.48 19.42
N LYS A 7 0.37 -10.94 18.88
CA LYS A 7 -0.62 -11.77 18.16
C LYS A 7 -0.01 -12.38 16.90
N VAL A 8 0.69 -11.56 16.11
CA VAL A 8 1.37 -12.00 14.89
C VAL A 8 2.41 -13.06 15.21
N GLN A 9 3.26 -12.83 16.23
CA GLN A 9 4.29 -13.79 16.62
C GLN A 9 3.69 -15.13 17.05
N LYS A 10 2.66 -15.11 17.89
CA LYS A 10 1.97 -16.34 18.33
C LYS A 10 1.36 -17.11 17.15
N TYR A 11 0.78 -16.39 16.18
CA TYR A 11 0.24 -17.01 14.97
C TYR A 11 1.35 -17.69 14.16
N LEU A 12 2.46 -16.99 13.90
CA LEU A 12 3.59 -17.54 13.15
C LEU A 12 4.26 -18.72 13.87
N ASP A 13 4.41 -18.65 15.19
CA ASP A 13 4.92 -19.74 16.00
C ASP A 13 4.02 -20.98 15.93
N ASN A 14 2.71 -20.79 15.88
CA ASN A 14 1.75 -21.88 15.71
C ASN A 14 1.85 -22.48 14.31
N VAL A 15 1.88 -21.67 13.27
CA VAL A 15 2.03 -22.11 11.86
C VAL A 15 3.32 -22.91 11.67
N SER A 16 4.40 -22.54 12.36
CA SER A 16 5.69 -23.26 12.27
C SER A 16 5.64 -24.67 12.86
N LYS A 17 4.73 -24.91 13.81
CA LYS A 17 4.63 -26.20 14.55
C LYS A 17 3.51 -27.09 14.03
N ASN A 18 2.45 -26.50 13.49
CA ASN A 18 1.25 -27.23 13.10
C ASN A 18 0.78 -26.80 11.72
N PRO A 19 0.29 -27.70 10.86
CA PRO A 19 -0.44 -27.35 9.66
C PRO A 19 -1.67 -26.50 10.03
N VAL A 20 -1.82 -25.35 9.40
CA VAL A 20 -2.96 -24.44 9.62
C VAL A 20 -3.81 -24.41 8.37
N GLN A 21 -5.12 -24.56 8.53
CA GLN A 21 -6.05 -24.36 7.45
C GLN A 21 -6.20 -22.83 7.22
N LEU A 22 -5.80 -22.39 6.04
CA LEU A 22 -5.91 -20.97 5.66
C LEU A 22 -7.35 -20.62 5.30
N ASP A 23 -7.75 -19.41 5.65
CA ASP A 23 -9.01 -18.84 5.18
C ASP A 23 -8.92 -18.57 3.67
N LYS A 24 -9.80 -19.22 2.89
CA LYS A 24 -9.81 -19.12 1.43
C LYS A 24 -10.06 -17.70 0.93
N GLN A 25 -10.88 -16.93 1.66
CA GLN A 25 -11.17 -15.54 1.31
C GLN A 25 -9.91 -14.68 1.47
N LEU A 26 -9.19 -14.82 2.59
CA LEU A 26 -7.94 -14.08 2.81
C LEU A 26 -6.86 -14.45 1.80
N VAL A 27 -6.78 -15.72 1.40
CA VAL A 27 -5.85 -16.17 0.34
C VAL A 27 -6.21 -15.53 -0.99
N GLN A 28 -7.50 -15.42 -1.33
CA GLN A 28 -7.95 -14.78 -2.54
C GLN A 28 -7.67 -13.27 -2.51
N GLU A 29 -7.94 -12.58 -1.40
CA GLU A 29 -7.63 -11.15 -1.22
C GLU A 29 -6.13 -10.89 -1.44
N PHE A 30 -5.27 -11.74 -0.85
CA PHE A 30 -3.82 -11.66 -1.06
C PHE A 30 -3.43 -11.87 -2.53
N GLY A 31 -4.02 -12.86 -3.21
CA GLY A 31 -3.78 -13.11 -4.63
C GLY A 31 -4.18 -11.93 -5.52
N GLU A 32 -5.33 -11.31 -5.25
CA GLU A 32 -5.75 -10.10 -5.97
C GLU A 32 -4.84 -8.90 -5.69
N ALA A 33 -4.36 -8.74 -4.45
CA ALA A 33 -3.39 -7.69 -4.12
C ALA A 33 -2.07 -7.87 -4.87
N CYS A 34 -1.54 -9.09 -4.98
CA CYS A 34 -0.35 -9.40 -5.76
C CYS A 34 -0.54 -9.11 -7.26
N LYS A 35 -1.68 -9.51 -7.84
CA LYS A 35 -2.05 -9.20 -9.21
C LYS A 35 -2.08 -7.69 -9.44
N ASN A 36 -2.74 -6.94 -8.55
CA ASN A 36 -2.84 -5.49 -8.65
C ASN A 36 -1.47 -4.80 -8.51
N ALA A 37 -0.55 -5.34 -7.70
CA ALA A 37 0.81 -4.86 -7.59
C ALA A 37 1.56 -4.94 -8.92
N LEU A 38 1.41 -6.05 -9.66
CA LEU A 38 1.98 -6.22 -10.99
C LEU A 38 1.37 -5.24 -12.00
N LEU A 39 0.04 -5.17 -12.07
CA LEU A 39 -0.65 -4.27 -13.00
C LEU A 39 -0.28 -2.82 -12.77
N LYS A 40 -0.24 -2.38 -11.51
CA LYS A 40 0.12 -1.01 -11.11
C LYS A 40 1.52 -0.59 -11.57
N GLN A 41 2.49 -1.50 -11.56
CA GLN A 41 3.88 -1.17 -11.88
C GLN A 41 4.25 -1.42 -13.34
N PHE A 42 3.61 -2.39 -14.01
CA PHE A 42 3.98 -2.81 -15.36
C PHE A 42 3.03 -2.27 -16.44
N GLU A 43 1.76 -2.05 -16.13
CA GLU A 43 0.86 -1.37 -17.03
C GLU A 43 1.02 0.15 -16.91
N GLU A 44 0.98 0.85 -18.06
CA GLU A 44 1.00 2.30 -18.08
C GLU A 44 -0.35 2.85 -17.58
N ILE A 45 -0.38 3.33 -16.35
CA ILE A 45 -1.56 4.02 -15.83
C ILE A 45 -1.59 5.42 -16.42
N ARG A 46 -2.45 5.65 -17.40
CA ARG A 46 -2.76 6.99 -17.90
C ARG A 46 -3.52 7.73 -16.81
N ARG A 47 -2.97 8.85 -16.37
CA ARG A 47 -3.66 9.79 -15.49
C ARG A 47 -4.12 10.97 -16.31
N ASP A 48 -5.43 11.12 -16.40
CA ASP A 48 -6.04 12.17 -17.24
C ASP A 48 -5.89 13.56 -16.64
N LYS A 49 -5.64 13.66 -15.32
CA LYS A 49 -5.53 14.93 -14.61
C LYS A 49 -4.40 14.93 -13.61
N PHE A 50 -3.64 16.03 -13.59
CA PHE A 50 -2.64 16.27 -12.54
C PHE A 50 -3.35 16.58 -11.21
N GLU A 51 -2.90 15.92 -10.16
CA GLU A 51 -3.34 16.15 -8.79
C GLU A 51 -2.14 16.22 -7.84
N VAL A 52 -2.18 17.18 -6.92
CA VAL A 52 -1.19 17.25 -5.84
C VAL A 52 -1.51 16.14 -4.83
N ARG A 53 -0.51 15.30 -4.56
CA ARG A 53 -0.61 14.18 -3.62
C ARG A 53 0.50 14.27 -2.60
N MET A 54 0.29 13.66 -1.44
CA MET A 54 1.31 13.59 -0.39
C MET A 54 2.64 13.01 -0.90
N SER A 55 2.57 12.04 -1.81
CA SER A 55 3.75 11.40 -2.41
C SER A 55 4.55 12.29 -3.37
N ASN A 56 3.97 13.38 -3.88
CA ASN A 56 4.66 14.32 -4.77
C ASN A 56 4.83 15.72 -4.19
N ALA A 57 4.27 16.00 -3.02
CA ALA A 57 4.31 17.33 -2.40
C ALA A 57 5.73 17.85 -2.08
N GLY A 58 6.70 16.95 -1.90
CA GLY A 58 8.11 17.29 -1.65
C GLY A 58 8.99 17.36 -2.90
N ARG A 59 8.44 17.20 -4.10
CA ARG A 59 9.21 17.26 -5.34
C ARG A 59 9.52 18.69 -5.74
N PRO A 60 10.61 18.92 -6.52
CA PRO A 60 10.94 20.23 -7.06
C PRO A 60 9.76 20.84 -7.83
N LEU A 61 9.51 22.15 -7.61
CA LEU A 61 8.36 22.85 -8.22
C LEU A 61 8.37 22.76 -9.75
N CYS A 62 9.53 22.85 -10.39
CA CYS A 62 9.67 22.71 -11.85
C CYS A 62 9.18 21.33 -12.34
N GLN A 63 9.45 20.26 -11.59
CA GLN A 63 8.97 18.93 -11.94
C GLN A 63 7.45 18.85 -11.84
N LEU A 64 6.85 19.39 -10.77
CA LEU A 64 5.39 19.43 -10.59
C LEU A 64 4.71 20.25 -11.69
N GLN A 65 5.33 21.36 -12.10
CA GLN A 65 4.82 22.18 -13.21
C GLN A 65 4.87 21.46 -14.55
N MET A 66 5.93 20.69 -14.82
CA MET A 66 6.02 19.85 -16.02
C MET A 66 4.95 18.77 -16.02
N GLU A 67 4.76 18.06 -14.91
CA GLU A 67 3.71 17.06 -14.76
C GLU A 67 2.31 17.68 -14.96
N ALA A 68 2.06 18.88 -14.41
CA ALA A 68 0.81 19.61 -14.58
C ALA A 68 0.53 20.01 -16.03
N LYS A 69 1.58 20.28 -16.82
CA LYS A 69 1.50 20.57 -18.25
C LYS A 69 1.40 19.29 -19.11
N GLY A 70 1.34 18.11 -18.50
CA GLY A 70 1.27 16.84 -19.22
C GLY A 70 2.60 16.38 -19.86
N ILE A 71 3.72 17.02 -19.48
CA ILE A 71 5.04 16.61 -19.95
C ILE A 71 5.41 15.31 -19.25
N LYS A 72 5.55 14.24 -20.02
CA LYS A 72 5.95 12.93 -19.49
C LYS A 72 7.45 12.95 -19.19
N GLY A 73 7.81 12.52 -17.99
CA GLY A 73 9.20 12.18 -17.65
C GLY A 73 9.65 10.87 -18.28
N GLU A 74 10.92 10.55 -18.12
CA GLU A 74 11.45 9.24 -18.48
C GLU A 74 10.74 8.14 -17.69
N GLY A 75 10.54 6.99 -18.31
CA GLY A 75 9.97 5.82 -17.65
C GLY A 75 10.84 5.36 -16.48
N GLN A 76 10.23 4.82 -15.45
CA GLN A 76 10.98 4.28 -14.31
C GLN A 76 11.85 3.09 -14.77
N PRO A 77 13.12 3.02 -14.35
CA PRO A 77 13.97 1.85 -14.59
C PRO A 77 13.33 0.56 -14.04
N TYR A 78 13.64 -0.57 -14.66
CA TYR A 78 13.05 -1.86 -14.27
C TYR A 78 13.32 -2.24 -12.80
N ASN A 79 14.50 -1.93 -12.28
CA ASN A 79 14.87 -2.20 -10.90
C ASN A 79 14.00 -1.40 -9.89
N VAL A 80 13.60 -0.19 -10.25
CA VAL A 80 12.66 0.61 -9.43
C VAL A 80 11.26 0.00 -9.47
N LYS A 81 10.80 -0.42 -10.67
CA LYS A 81 9.51 -1.11 -10.81
C LYS A 81 9.47 -2.41 -10.00
N MET A 82 10.53 -3.22 -10.09
CA MET A 82 10.63 -4.46 -9.32
C MET A 82 10.62 -4.19 -7.81
N ARG A 83 11.41 -3.24 -7.34
CA ARG A 83 11.43 -2.88 -5.91
C ARG A 83 10.06 -2.44 -5.42
N ASN A 84 9.35 -1.61 -6.18
CA ASN A 84 8.01 -1.15 -5.83
C ASN A 84 7.01 -2.32 -5.82
N THR A 85 7.12 -3.24 -6.79
CA THR A 85 6.27 -4.44 -6.83
C THR A 85 6.50 -5.31 -5.60
N PHE A 86 7.75 -5.56 -5.22
CA PHE A 86 8.06 -6.30 -4.00
C PHE A 86 7.55 -5.60 -2.74
N GLY A 87 7.66 -4.27 -2.66
CA GLY A 87 7.09 -3.49 -1.57
C GLY A 87 5.58 -3.69 -1.43
N ASP A 88 4.85 -3.57 -2.54
CA ASP A 88 3.40 -3.78 -2.57
C ASP A 88 3.02 -5.23 -2.17
N ILE A 89 3.81 -6.24 -2.59
CA ILE A 89 3.58 -7.66 -2.21
C ILE A 89 3.87 -7.90 -0.72
N ILE A 90 4.94 -7.33 -0.18
CA ILE A 90 5.28 -7.44 1.24
C ILE A 90 4.20 -6.80 2.11
N GLU A 91 3.68 -5.64 1.71
CA GLU A 91 2.55 -5.00 2.37
C GLU A 91 1.31 -5.92 2.38
N ALA A 92 0.96 -6.49 1.22
CA ALA A 92 -0.17 -7.42 1.11
C ALA A 92 0.03 -8.67 1.99
N LEU A 93 1.25 -9.21 2.07
CA LEU A 93 1.59 -10.33 2.93
C LEU A 93 1.46 -9.96 4.42
N ALA A 94 1.92 -8.78 4.81
CA ALA A 94 1.79 -8.29 6.18
C ALA A 94 0.30 -8.16 6.58
N ILE A 95 -0.53 -7.61 5.71
CA ILE A 95 -1.98 -7.51 5.93
C ILE A 95 -2.61 -8.91 6.06
N PHE A 96 -2.26 -9.84 5.18
CA PHE A 96 -2.73 -11.22 5.24
C PHE A 96 -2.38 -11.89 6.58
N VAL A 97 -1.14 -11.76 7.03
CA VAL A 97 -0.67 -12.33 8.32
C VAL A 97 -1.38 -11.68 9.50
N MET A 98 -1.56 -10.35 9.49
CA MET A 98 -2.30 -9.65 10.53
C MET A 98 -3.74 -10.13 10.63
N LYS A 99 -4.46 -10.22 9.52
CA LYS A 99 -5.84 -10.72 9.48
C LYS A 99 -5.91 -12.18 9.94
N SER A 100 -5.00 -13.03 9.50
CA SER A 100 -4.92 -14.44 9.89
C SER A 100 -4.61 -14.62 11.39
N SER A 101 -3.91 -13.67 12.00
CA SER A 101 -3.67 -13.65 13.46
C SER A 101 -4.83 -13.09 14.29
N GLY A 102 -5.98 -12.81 13.66
CA GLY A 102 -7.18 -12.29 14.31
C GLY A 102 -7.14 -10.79 14.63
N ILE A 103 -6.28 -10.03 13.95
CA ILE A 103 -6.27 -8.57 14.05
C ILE A 103 -7.31 -8.02 13.08
N LYS A 104 -8.18 -7.15 13.58
CA LYS A 104 -9.16 -6.47 12.74
C LYS A 104 -8.48 -5.32 12.01
N VAL A 105 -8.19 -5.53 10.72
CA VAL A 105 -7.66 -4.53 9.80
C VAL A 105 -8.80 -3.92 9.01
N THR A 106 -8.86 -2.59 8.95
CA THR A 106 -9.90 -1.83 8.26
C THR A 106 -9.29 -0.71 7.42
N ASN A 107 -10.08 -0.09 6.56
CA ASN A 107 -9.69 1.07 5.76
C ASN A 107 -8.36 0.88 4.99
N GLU A 108 -8.15 -0.34 4.44
CA GLU A 108 -6.97 -0.67 3.63
C GLU A 108 -6.91 0.23 2.40
N GLN A 109 -5.73 0.84 2.19
CA GLN A 109 -5.46 1.71 1.05
C GLN A 109 -6.50 2.85 0.88
N LYS A 110 -7.12 3.28 1.98
CA LYS A 110 -8.14 4.33 1.95
C LYS A 110 -7.53 5.66 1.51
N LYS A 111 -8.15 6.27 0.51
CA LYS A 111 -7.81 7.62 0.09
C LYS A 111 -8.33 8.63 1.10
N VAL A 112 -7.46 9.56 1.50
CA VAL A 112 -7.78 10.68 2.39
C VAL A 112 -7.51 11.96 1.64
N LYS A 113 -8.52 12.83 1.58
CA LYS A 113 -8.42 14.13 0.93
C LYS A 113 -8.42 15.22 2.00
N TYR A 114 -7.40 16.05 1.97
CA TYR A 114 -7.26 17.19 2.85
C TYR A 114 -7.47 18.49 2.07
N ASN A 115 -8.42 19.30 2.49
CA ASN A 115 -8.71 20.58 1.87
C ASN A 115 -8.03 21.70 2.66
N PHE A 116 -7.28 22.53 1.98
CA PHE A 116 -6.57 23.67 2.56
C PHE A 116 -6.67 24.88 1.65
N ASN A 117 -7.26 25.96 2.13
CA ASN A 117 -7.39 27.25 1.41
C ASN A 117 -7.93 27.15 -0.04
N GLY A 118 -8.91 26.25 -0.27
CA GLY A 118 -9.46 26.04 -1.62
C GLY A 118 -8.74 25.00 -2.47
N ASP A 119 -7.54 24.61 -2.07
CA ASP A 119 -6.79 23.51 -2.67
C ASP A 119 -7.00 22.21 -1.92
N SER A 120 -6.70 21.09 -2.55
CA SER A 120 -6.78 19.77 -1.91
C SER A 120 -5.55 18.93 -2.15
N ILE A 121 -5.11 18.24 -1.10
CA ILE A 121 -4.04 17.24 -1.17
C ILE A 121 -4.64 15.87 -0.89
N GLU A 122 -4.39 14.91 -1.78
CA GLU A 122 -4.80 13.53 -1.62
C GLU A 122 -3.65 12.70 -1.06
N GLY A 123 -3.93 11.90 -0.04
CA GLY A 123 -3.03 10.88 0.50
C GLY A 123 -3.72 9.52 0.52
N ARG A 124 -2.95 8.49 0.80
CA ARG A 124 -3.45 7.14 0.98
C ARG A 124 -2.83 6.56 2.25
N GLN A 125 -3.67 6.07 3.15
CA GLN A 125 -3.23 5.32 4.32
C GLN A 125 -3.11 3.84 3.97
N ASP A 126 -2.17 3.12 4.59
CA ASP A 126 -2.02 1.69 4.32
C ASP A 126 -3.13 0.91 5.00
N VAL A 127 -3.25 1.00 6.31
CA VAL A 127 -4.26 0.29 7.10
C VAL A 127 -4.69 1.07 8.34
N GLU A 128 -5.83 0.69 8.89
CA GLU A 128 -6.29 1.16 10.20
C GLU A 128 -6.52 -0.04 11.12
N ILE A 129 -5.98 0.01 12.33
CA ILE A 129 -6.12 -1.01 13.37
C ILE A 129 -6.54 -0.32 14.67
N ASP A 130 -7.65 -0.74 15.25
CA ASP A 130 -8.21 -0.17 16.48
C ASP A 130 -8.36 1.36 16.43
N GLY A 131 -8.82 1.90 15.28
CA GLY A 131 -9.03 3.33 15.05
C GLY A 131 -7.75 4.15 14.87
N LYS A 132 -6.59 3.50 14.76
CA LYS A 132 -5.29 4.15 14.51
C LYS A 132 -4.79 3.81 13.12
N ILE A 133 -4.24 4.83 12.45
CA ILE A 133 -3.61 4.67 11.14
C ILE A 133 -2.22 4.06 11.34
N TRP A 134 -1.91 3.05 10.56
CA TRP A 134 -0.62 2.38 10.52
C TRP A 134 -0.06 2.41 9.10
N ASP A 135 1.25 2.61 9.03
CA ASP A 135 2.04 2.61 7.80
C ASP A 135 2.96 1.37 7.82
N ILE A 136 2.90 0.58 6.75
CA ILE A 136 3.66 -0.67 6.61
C ILE A 136 4.92 -0.35 5.81
N LYS A 137 6.07 -0.51 6.44
CA LYS A 137 7.38 -0.32 5.79
C LYS A 137 8.03 -1.66 5.46
N SER A 138 8.44 -1.79 4.21
CA SER A 138 9.23 -2.92 3.71
C SER A 138 10.71 -2.59 3.67
#